data_47186f6cce18ba7d40b2924c65c404ae
#
_entry.id   47186f6cce18ba7d40b2924c65c404ae
#
_cell.length_a   1.000
_cell.length_b   1.000
_cell.length_c   1.000
_cell.angle_alpha   90.00
_cell.angle_beta   90.00
_cell.angle_gamma   90.00
#
_symmetry.space_group_name_H-M   'P 1'
#
loop_
_entity.id
_entity.type
_entity.pdbx_description
1 polymer ?
#
loop_
_entity_poly.entity_id
_entity_poly.type
_entity_poly.pdbx_seq_one_letter_code
_entity_poly.pdbx_strand_id
1 'polypeptide(L)' 'MDKVFVKVDYQVLAGGAIRPTRIHWHDGRIWNIDKTLHACTSECDFKGIRYTVLIGSAEKYLYRIDDQWYDLRGVRQPV' A
#
# COMPACT_ATOMS: atom_id res chain seq x y z
N MET A 1 11.42 11.98 4.91
CA MET A 1 10.11 11.43 4.53
C MET A 1 9.55 10.66 5.71
N ASP A 2 8.32 10.97 6.05
CA ASP A 2 7.70 10.37 7.23
C ASP A 2 6.88 9.17 6.84
N LYS A 3 7.07 8.08 7.55
CA LYS A 3 6.21 6.91 7.41
C LYS A 3 4.94 7.13 8.22
N VAL A 4 3.81 6.94 7.58
CA VAL A 4 2.51 6.98 8.25
C VAL A 4 1.95 5.57 8.23
N PHE A 5 1.98 4.91 9.38
CA PHE A 5 1.51 3.54 9.47
C PHE A 5 -0.01 3.50 9.39
N VAL A 6 -0.51 2.53 8.64
CA VAL A 6 -1.95 2.36 8.41
C VAL A 6 -2.30 0.88 8.59
N LYS A 7 -3.56 0.63 8.91
CA LYS A 7 -4.07 -0.73 8.93
C LYS A 7 -4.60 -1.06 7.54
N VAL A 8 -4.25 -2.23 7.04
CA VAL A 8 -4.66 -2.68 5.71
C VAL A 8 -5.31 -4.06 5.83
N ASP A 9 -6.49 -4.19 5.27
CA ASP A 9 -7.11 -5.49 5.08
C ASP A 9 -6.56 -6.09 3.80
N TYR A 10 -6.23 -7.38 3.82
CA TYR A 10 -5.66 -8.04 2.66
C TYR A 10 -6.13 -9.49 2.57
N GLN A 11 -5.97 -10.06 1.39
CA GLN A 11 -6.21 -11.46 1.12
C GLN A 11 -4.90 -12.15 0.79
N VAL A 12 -4.75 -13.38 1.25
CA VAL A 12 -3.64 -14.23 0.85
C VAL A 12 -4.14 -15.10 -0.29
N LEU A 13 -3.55 -14.93 -1.46
CA LEU A 13 -3.93 -15.68 -2.66
C LEU A 13 -3.24 -17.03 -2.71
N ALA A 14 -3.68 -17.87 -3.62
CA ALA A 14 -3.00 -19.13 -3.89
C ALA A 14 -1.54 -18.84 -4.24
N GLY A 15 -0.62 -19.58 -3.67
CA GLY A 15 0.81 -19.34 -3.85
C GLY A 15 1.41 -18.35 -2.87
N GLY A 16 0.60 -17.76 -1.97
CA GLY A 16 1.08 -16.89 -0.91
C GLY A 16 1.17 -15.40 -1.25
N ALA A 17 0.79 -15.01 -2.46
CA ALA A 17 0.76 -13.60 -2.83
C ALA A 17 -0.28 -12.85 -2.00
N ILE A 18 0.03 -11.62 -1.63
CA ILE A 18 -0.84 -10.79 -0.82
C ILE A 18 -1.47 -9.71 -1.69
N ARG A 19 -2.80 -9.58 -1.57
CA ARG A 19 -3.57 -8.57 -2.28
C ARG A 19 -4.25 -7.66 -1.28
N PRO A 20 -3.78 -6.39 -1.14
CA PRO A 20 -4.45 -5.44 -0.26
C PRO A 20 -5.85 -5.08 -0.81
N THR A 21 -6.82 -4.97 0.08
CA THR A 21 -8.21 -4.73 -0.31
C THR A 21 -8.77 -3.43 0.25
N ARG A 22 -8.27 -2.96 1.40
CA ARG A 22 -8.83 -1.80 2.07
C ARG A 22 -7.80 -1.15 2.97
N ILE A 23 -7.74 0.17 2.94
CA ILE A 23 -6.85 0.94 3.80
C ILE A 23 -7.68 1.65 4.86
N HIS A 24 -7.31 1.44 6.13
CA HIS A 24 -7.90 2.15 7.25
C HIS A 24 -6.95 3.28 7.64
N TRP A 25 -7.33 4.49 7.28
CA TRP A 25 -6.51 5.66 7.55
C TRP A 25 -6.63 6.07 9.02
N HIS A 26 -5.60 6.69 9.55
CA HIS A 26 -5.52 7.01 10.98
C HIS A 26 -6.62 7.99 11.46
N ASP A 27 -7.22 8.72 10.56
CA ASP A 27 -8.30 9.66 10.88
C ASP A 27 -9.70 9.02 10.83
N GLY A 28 -9.77 7.71 10.66
CA GLY A 28 -11.03 6.96 10.59
C GLY A 28 -11.59 6.76 9.20
N ARG A 29 -11.00 7.37 8.19
CA ARG A 29 -11.44 7.15 6.81
C ARG A 29 -11.03 5.76 6.33
N ILE A 30 -11.86 5.19 5.49
CA ILE A 30 -11.61 3.87 4.90
C ILE A 30 -11.62 4.03 3.38
N TRP A 31 -10.56 3.55 2.75
CA TRP A 31 -10.44 3.57 1.29
C TRP A 31 -10.45 2.15 0.76
N ASN A 32 -11.36 1.86 -0.16
CA ASN A 32 -11.38 0.57 -0.83
C ASN A 32 -10.38 0.59 -1.98
N ILE A 33 -9.58 -0.46 -2.05
CA ILE A 33 -8.63 -0.63 -3.15
C ILE A 33 -9.35 -1.39 -4.25
N ASP A 34 -9.50 -0.76 -5.40
CA ASP A 34 -10.20 -1.36 -6.53
C ASP A 34 -9.34 -2.40 -7.22
N LYS A 35 -8.05 -2.15 -7.31
CA LYS A 35 -7.14 -3.04 -8.02
C LYS A 35 -5.71 -2.81 -7.56
N THR A 36 -4.93 -3.88 -7.51
CA THR A 36 -3.48 -3.79 -7.37
C THR A 36 -2.88 -3.91 -8.76
N LEU A 37 -2.24 -2.85 -9.20
CA LEU A 37 -1.70 -2.79 -10.56
C LEU A 37 -0.32 -3.45 -10.62
N HIS A 38 0.48 -3.29 -9.57
CA HIS A 38 1.85 -3.73 -9.58
C HIS A 38 2.36 -3.88 -8.15
N ALA A 39 3.29 -4.81 -7.97
CA ALA A 39 3.99 -4.98 -6.70
C ALA A 39 5.47 -5.23 -7.02
N CYS A 40 6.36 -4.53 -6.34
CA CYS A 40 7.78 -4.73 -6.55
C CYS A 40 8.54 -4.57 -5.24
N THR A 41 9.66 -5.26 -5.13
CA THR A 41 10.59 -5.05 -4.03
C THR A 41 11.28 -3.72 -4.22
N SER A 42 11.41 -2.99 -3.13
CA SER A 42 12.16 -1.73 -3.17
C SER A 42 13.64 -1.98 -2.97
N GLU A 43 14.44 -1.31 -3.76
CA GLU A 43 15.90 -1.42 -3.70
C GLU A 43 16.57 -0.15 -3.20
N CYS A 44 15.83 0.93 -3.03
CA CYS A 44 16.44 2.22 -2.76
C CYS A 44 16.36 2.63 -1.29
N ASP A 45 15.28 3.26 -0.88
CA ASP A 45 15.23 3.96 0.40
C ASP A 45 14.56 3.17 1.51
N PHE A 46 14.02 1.99 1.21
CA PHE A 46 13.35 1.16 2.21
C PHE A 46 13.41 -0.29 1.79
N LYS A 47 13.28 -1.15 2.77
CA LYS A 47 13.14 -2.58 2.53
C LYS A 47 11.67 -2.94 2.51
N GLY A 48 11.30 -3.92 1.71
CA GLY A 48 9.94 -4.40 1.67
C GLY A 48 9.35 -4.39 0.27
N ILE A 49 8.03 -4.29 0.19
CA ILE A 49 7.30 -4.35 -1.06
C ILE A 49 6.52 -3.06 -1.25
N ARG A 50 6.64 -2.48 -2.42
CA ARG A 50 5.81 -1.34 -2.83
C ARG A 50 4.71 -1.85 -3.74
N TYR A 51 3.48 -1.57 -3.36
CA TYR A 51 2.32 -1.90 -4.17
C TYR A 51 1.82 -0.62 -4.84
N THR A 52 1.55 -0.70 -6.12
CA THR A 52 0.84 0.36 -6.84
C THR A 52 -0.62 -0.07 -6.88
N VAL A 53 -1.48 0.68 -6.22
CA VAL A 53 -2.89 0.35 -6.09
C VAL A 53 -3.76 1.44 -6.72
N LEU A 54 -4.93 1.03 -7.16
CA LEU A 54 -5.91 1.94 -7.75
C LEU A 54 -7.04 2.15 -6.74
N ILE A 55 -7.26 3.40 -6.37
CA ILE A 55 -8.35 3.81 -5.48
C ILE A 55 -9.19 4.81 -6.26
N GLY A 56 -10.38 4.38 -6.67
CA GLY A 56 -11.16 5.17 -7.63
C GLY A 56 -10.39 5.30 -8.94
N SER A 57 -10.13 6.51 -9.38
CA SER A 57 -9.35 6.77 -10.58
C SER A 57 -7.90 7.15 -10.29
N ALA A 58 -7.49 7.13 -9.03
CA ALA A 58 -6.16 7.56 -8.62
C ALA A 58 -5.27 6.38 -8.32
N GLU A 59 -4.01 6.43 -8.78
CA GLU A 59 -3.00 5.48 -8.39
C GLU A 59 -2.30 5.97 -7.14
N LYS A 60 -1.97 5.04 -6.26
CA LYS A 60 -1.31 5.35 -5.01
C LYS A 60 -0.28 4.26 -4.69
N TYR A 61 0.83 4.65 -4.09
CA TYR A 61 1.80 3.71 -3.56
C TYR A 61 1.44 3.34 -2.13
N LEU A 62 1.51 2.04 -1.85
CA LEU A 62 1.29 1.48 -0.52
C LEU A 62 2.48 0.57 -0.21
N TYR A 63 3.07 0.73 0.96
CA TYR A 63 4.30 0.06 1.31
C TYR A 63 4.07 -0.95 2.42
N ARG A 64 4.76 -2.07 2.33
CA ARG A 64 4.68 -3.12 3.34
C ARG A 64 6.08 -3.57 3.72
N ILE A 65 6.36 -3.56 5.02
CA ILE A 65 7.57 -4.17 5.60
C ILE A 65 7.11 -5.15 6.66
N ASP A 66 7.50 -6.42 6.53
CA ASP A 66 7.03 -7.49 7.40
C ASP A 66 5.50 -7.51 7.41
N ASP A 67 4.89 -7.31 8.57
CA ASP A 67 3.44 -7.26 8.71
C ASP A 67 2.89 -5.85 8.83
N GLN A 68 3.72 -4.84 8.58
CA GLN A 68 3.34 -3.45 8.74
C GLN A 68 3.17 -2.77 7.39
N TRP A 69 2.11 -1.97 7.31
CA TRP A 69 1.78 -1.21 6.11
C TRP A 69 1.94 0.28 6.41
N TYR A 70 2.46 1.01 5.44
CA TYR A 70 2.60 2.45 5.62
C TYR A 70 2.51 3.20 4.30
N ASP A 71 2.21 4.49 4.41
CA ASP A 71 2.28 5.45 3.33
C ASP A 71 3.43 6.40 3.63
N LEU A 72 4.00 7.01 2.62
CA LEU A 72 5.06 7.99 2.78
C LEU A 72 4.49 9.39 2.56
N ARG A 73 4.59 10.23 3.59
CA ARG A 73 4.23 11.63 3.48
C ARG A 73 5.37 12.41 2.83
N GLY A 74 5.01 13.40 2.04
CA GLY A 74 5.99 14.22 1.35
C GLY A 74 6.56 13.56 0.11
N VAL A 75 6.15 12.34 -0.21
CA VAL A 75 6.54 11.66 -1.42
C VAL A 75 5.49 11.94 -2.49
N ARG A 76 5.95 12.28 -3.67
CA ARG A 76 5.05 12.50 -4.81
C ARG A 76 4.44 11.16 -5.22
N GLN A 77 3.13 11.07 -5.16
CA GLN A 77 2.41 9.87 -5.55
C GLN A 77 2.09 9.92 -7.05
N PRO A 78 2.02 8.75 -7.71
CA PRO A 78 1.49 8.70 -9.08
C PRO A 78 0.02 9.07 -9.08
N VAL A 79 -0.43 9.71 -10.09
CA VAL A 79 -1.82 10.15 -10.21
C VAL A 79 -2.45 9.55 -11.44
#